data_af5158de21a92911db5575738c6f0e89
#
_entry.id   af5158de21a92911db5575738c6f0e89
#
_cell.length_a   1.000
_cell.length_b   1.000
_cell.length_c   1.000
_cell.angle_alpha   90.00
_cell.angle_beta   90.00
_cell.angle_gamma   90.00
#
_symmetry.space_group_name_H-M   'P 1'
#
loop_
_entity.id
_entity.type
_entity.pdbx_description
1 polymer ?
#
loop_
_entity_poly.entity_id
_entity_poly.type
_entity_poly.pdbx_seq_one_letter_code
_entity_poly.pdbx_strand_id
1 'polypeptide(L)'
;VRLRAGAVVKAADRSSLRGRFYCRGTEFASRGGSVVQEDGGGVAGWWHPLTRIGFRFGVGYFGGIGVAGVLGLVPILLAGVGVETGSVLHLSSLVRPPIEWTAAHVLGLRVTSAQVGSDSAFQWTGLFLLVVMSGVATGVWSVLDRGRVGYTRLFAWTQLYLRFVLALAMFYFGMAKAIPTQMPFVLNRLVEPYGNFSPEGVLWSQVSVSQPYEIALGAAELLAGVLLLVPRATAAGALLCAVDMTQVFLLNMTYDIRLKTVSSQFLLLSLFLLAPYARRLFAALFDGNPGPAIRTVPLFGSARANRIALAAQLAVGLGLLGVFGAQNWQQWSKETPDLYGIYRVDGFSSEGYARDPLLTDELRWRRVVIDRPFHVSDPMVLTIQHMDDSFEVYGGTIDPKRHIIDLHHRIALGTFEETPVRVRLTYWWPAPGRMVIDANDYAGHRIHTFFTEVDPKSFPLLERGFSWVQEQPYNR
;
A
#
# COMPACT_ATOMS: atom_id res chain seq x y z
N VAL A 1 -68.38 -3.58 -8.73
CA VAL A 1 -69.40 -4.64 -8.79
C VAL A 1 -69.01 -5.69 -7.73
N ARG A 2 -69.93 -5.88 -6.78
CA ARG A 2 -69.92 -6.82 -5.66
C ARG A 2 -70.08 -8.27 -6.16
N LEU A 3 -69.54 -9.24 -5.35
CA LEU A 3 -70.25 -10.35 -4.67
C LEU A 3 -69.20 -11.35 -4.14
N ARG A 4 -69.07 -11.53 -2.91
CA ARG A 4 -69.53 -12.39 -1.82
C ARG A 4 -69.93 -13.81 -2.18
N ALA A 5 -69.29 -14.79 -1.51
CA ALA A 5 -69.77 -15.92 -0.71
C ALA A 5 -68.61 -16.93 -0.57
N GLY A 6 -68.14 -17.45 0.53
CA GLY A 6 -68.78 -17.84 1.79
C GLY A 6 -69.07 -19.35 1.80
N ALA A 7 -68.16 -20.20 2.37
CA ALA A 7 -68.57 -21.47 2.99
C ALA A 7 -67.49 -22.04 3.94
N VAL A 8 -67.90 -22.23 5.19
CA VAL A 8 -67.32 -22.99 6.26
C VAL A 8 -67.73 -24.44 6.18
N VAL A 9 -66.85 -25.43 6.41
CA VAL A 9 -67.19 -26.74 6.98
C VAL A 9 -65.93 -27.42 7.56
N LYS A 10 -65.84 -27.46 8.87
CA LYS A 10 -65.75 -28.57 9.82
C LYS A 10 -64.66 -29.64 9.67
N ALA A 11 -63.97 -29.76 10.81
CA ALA A 11 -63.05 -30.80 11.25
C ALA A 11 -63.67 -32.24 11.25
N ALA A 12 -62.81 -33.20 10.97
CA ALA A 12 -62.96 -34.56 11.44
C ALA A 12 -61.63 -35.25 11.70
N ASP A 13 -61.44 -35.63 12.91
CA ASP A 13 -60.44 -36.52 13.47
C ASP A 13 -60.59 -37.96 12.95
N ARG A 14 -59.46 -38.65 12.73
CA ARG A 14 -59.34 -40.11 12.97
C ARG A 14 -57.89 -40.61 12.77
N SER A 15 -57.34 -40.91 13.88
CA SER A 15 -56.38 -41.93 14.30
C SER A 15 -56.10 -43.14 13.37
N SER A 16 -54.82 -43.56 13.49
CA SER A 16 -54.29 -44.92 13.34
C SER A 16 -54.16 -45.52 11.91
N LEU A 17 -52.88 -45.72 11.57
CA LEU A 17 -52.44 -47.05 11.10
C LEU A 17 -50.91 -47.16 11.16
N ARG A 18 -50.44 -48.05 12.03
CA ARG A 18 -49.04 -48.49 12.14
C ARG A 18 -48.73 -49.39 10.93
N GLY A 19 -47.66 -49.08 10.23
CA GLY A 19 -47.03 -49.98 9.27
C GLY A 19 -45.54 -50.17 9.67
N ARG A 20 -45.26 -51.29 10.34
CA ARG A 20 -43.87 -51.76 10.57
C ARG A 20 -43.34 -52.34 9.28
N PHE A 21 -42.23 -51.83 8.78
CA PHE A 21 -41.36 -52.58 7.90
C PHE A 21 -40.09 -52.97 8.66
N TYR A 22 -39.94 -54.26 8.90
CA TYR A 22 -38.71 -54.90 9.32
C TYR A 22 -37.78 -55.07 8.12
N CYS A 23 -36.56 -54.53 8.21
CA CYS A 23 -35.45 -55.06 7.42
C CYS A 23 -34.38 -55.58 8.38
N ARG A 24 -34.05 -56.85 8.17
CA ARG A 24 -33.14 -57.66 8.96
C ARG A 24 -31.73 -57.11 8.96
N GLY A 25 -31.13 -57.07 10.16
CA GLY A 25 -29.75 -56.68 10.41
C GLY A 25 -28.73 -57.71 9.98
N THR A 26 -27.54 -57.22 9.78
CA THR A 26 -26.30 -58.00 9.98
C THR A 26 -25.54 -57.32 11.11
N GLU A 27 -25.41 -58.06 12.20
CA GLU A 27 -24.55 -57.72 13.33
C GLU A 27 -23.10 -57.69 12.91
N PHE A 28 -22.42 -56.56 13.15
CA PHE A 28 -20.99 -56.52 13.33
C PHE A 28 -20.69 -56.06 14.75
N ALA A 29 -19.96 -56.93 15.43
CA ALA A 29 -19.60 -56.86 16.83
C ALA A 29 -18.83 -55.55 17.16
N SER A 30 -19.37 -54.76 18.06
CA SER A 30 -18.69 -53.64 18.72
C SER A 30 -17.68 -54.16 19.72
N ARG A 31 -16.38 -53.88 19.49
CA ARG A 31 -15.41 -53.83 20.58
C ARG A 31 -15.47 -52.47 21.23
N GLY A 32 -15.75 -52.49 22.51
CA GLY A 32 -15.92 -51.31 23.34
C GLY A 32 -14.70 -50.41 23.41
N GLY A 33 -14.89 -49.14 23.09
CA GLY A 33 -14.05 -48.02 23.43
C GLY A 33 -14.98 -46.98 24.03
N SER A 34 -14.83 -46.76 25.33
CA SER A 34 -15.55 -45.69 26.04
C SER A 34 -15.29 -44.36 25.38
N VAL A 35 -16.38 -43.77 24.82
CA VAL A 35 -16.40 -42.38 24.40
C VAL A 35 -16.47 -41.56 25.69
N VAL A 36 -15.35 -40.96 26.06
CA VAL A 36 -15.31 -39.89 27.05
C VAL A 36 -15.95 -38.68 26.37
N GLN A 37 -17.14 -38.36 26.72
CA GLN A 37 -17.85 -37.16 26.34
C GLN A 37 -17.24 -36.01 27.15
N GLU A 38 -16.25 -35.33 26.59
CA GLU A 38 -15.80 -34.03 27.11
C GLU A 38 -16.87 -32.97 26.74
N ASP A 39 -17.66 -32.57 27.70
CA ASP A 39 -18.51 -31.38 27.68
C ASP A 39 -17.61 -30.15 27.62
N GLY A 40 -17.43 -29.61 26.43
CA GLY A 40 -16.63 -28.40 26.18
C GLY A 40 -16.57 -28.06 24.69
N GLY A 41 -17.67 -27.53 24.17
CA GLY A 41 -17.95 -27.24 22.75
C GLY A 41 -16.84 -26.60 21.95
N GLY A 42 -16.01 -27.38 21.37
CA GLY A 42 -15.11 -26.98 20.26
C GLY A 42 -14.95 -28.18 19.36
N VAL A 43 -15.46 -28.11 18.14
CA VAL A 43 -15.27 -29.13 17.10
C VAL A 43 -13.77 -29.21 16.81
N ALA A 44 -13.06 -30.10 17.49
CA ALA A 44 -11.75 -30.58 17.09
C ALA A 44 -11.95 -31.49 15.85
N GLY A 45 -12.40 -30.90 14.75
CA GLY A 45 -12.55 -31.61 13.50
C GLY A 45 -11.17 -32.03 12.99
N TRP A 46 -11.07 -33.27 12.53
CA TRP A 46 -9.89 -33.77 11.85
C TRP A 46 -9.61 -32.89 10.61
N TRP A 47 -8.48 -32.22 10.60
CA TRP A 47 -8.08 -31.45 9.44
C TRP A 47 -7.68 -32.40 8.31
N HIS A 48 -8.19 -32.13 7.11
CA HIS A 48 -7.75 -32.85 5.92
C HIS A 48 -6.23 -32.73 5.76
N PRO A 49 -5.49 -33.78 5.34
CA PRO A 49 -4.04 -33.74 5.21
C PRO A 49 -3.52 -32.53 4.40
N LEU A 50 -4.17 -32.20 3.28
CA LEU A 50 -3.80 -31.02 2.48
C LEU A 50 -3.98 -29.70 3.24
N THR A 51 -5.03 -29.58 4.06
CA THR A 51 -5.24 -28.39 4.90
C THR A 51 -4.13 -28.25 5.94
N ARG A 52 -3.66 -29.35 6.52
CA ARG A 52 -2.52 -29.32 7.46
C ARG A 52 -1.23 -28.88 6.79
N ILE A 53 -0.94 -29.42 5.59
CA ILE A 53 0.26 -29.06 4.81
C ILE A 53 0.17 -27.58 4.40
N GLY A 54 -0.95 -27.15 3.83
CA GLY A 54 -1.17 -25.75 3.44
C GLY A 54 -1.07 -24.77 4.62
N PHE A 55 -1.58 -25.16 5.79
CA PHE A 55 -1.46 -24.36 7.01
C PHE A 55 -0.01 -24.25 7.50
N ARG A 56 0.75 -25.35 7.53
CA ARG A 56 2.17 -25.34 7.91
C ARG A 56 2.99 -24.46 6.98
N PHE A 57 2.76 -24.60 5.67
CA PHE A 57 3.40 -23.73 4.67
C PHE A 57 3.02 -22.27 4.88
N GLY A 58 1.73 -21.99 5.05
CA GLY A 58 1.24 -20.60 5.27
C GLY A 58 1.81 -19.97 6.54
N VAL A 59 1.98 -20.74 7.64
CA VAL A 59 2.64 -20.25 8.86
C VAL A 59 4.10 -19.87 8.59
N GLY A 60 4.84 -20.72 7.88
CA GLY A 60 6.24 -20.44 7.53
C GLY A 60 6.35 -19.23 6.59
N TYR A 61 5.62 -19.26 5.50
CA TYR A 61 5.71 -18.26 4.45
C TYR A 61 5.18 -16.89 4.90
N PHE A 62 3.93 -16.80 5.30
CA PHE A 62 3.34 -15.52 5.73
C PHE A 62 3.86 -15.06 7.09
N GLY A 63 4.28 -16.01 7.94
CA GLY A 63 5.01 -15.69 9.16
C GLY A 63 6.32 -14.97 8.87
N GLY A 64 7.10 -15.47 7.92
CA GLY A 64 8.34 -14.83 7.45
C GLY A 64 8.12 -13.47 6.80
N ILE A 65 7.12 -13.35 5.90
CA ILE A 65 6.71 -12.07 5.29
C ILE A 65 6.34 -11.05 6.38
N GLY A 66 5.55 -11.47 7.36
CA GLY A 66 5.12 -10.56 8.44
C GLY A 66 6.27 -10.12 9.32
N VAL A 67 7.21 -11.01 9.66
CA VAL A 67 8.42 -10.63 10.42
C VAL A 67 9.24 -9.62 9.63
N ALA A 68 9.50 -9.87 8.35
CA ALA A 68 10.26 -8.95 7.50
C ALA A 68 9.55 -7.58 7.38
N GLY A 69 8.22 -7.58 7.19
CA GLY A 69 7.41 -6.36 7.10
C GLY A 69 7.41 -5.54 8.39
N VAL A 70 7.20 -6.20 9.55
CA VAL A 70 7.24 -5.53 10.86
C VAL A 70 8.63 -4.94 11.13
N LEU A 71 9.69 -5.69 10.86
CA LEU A 71 11.07 -5.21 11.05
C LEU A 71 11.40 -4.04 10.11
N GLY A 72 10.87 -4.04 8.88
CA GLY A 72 11.01 -2.92 7.94
C GLY A 72 10.26 -1.65 8.39
N LEU A 73 9.15 -1.80 9.12
CA LEU A 73 8.38 -0.67 9.65
C LEU A 73 8.90 -0.12 10.99
N VAL A 74 9.69 -0.88 11.73
CA VAL A 74 10.24 -0.43 13.03
C VAL A 74 11.03 0.88 12.92
N PRO A 75 11.95 1.08 11.98
CA PRO A 75 12.65 2.36 11.81
C PRO A 75 11.68 3.52 11.54
N ILE A 76 10.67 3.28 10.71
CA ILE A 76 9.65 4.29 10.35
C ILE A 76 8.85 4.70 11.59
N LEU A 77 8.42 3.72 12.39
CA LEU A 77 7.68 3.97 13.62
C LEU A 77 8.52 4.72 14.67
N LEU A 78 9.79 4.36 14.82
CA LEU A 78 10.70 5.00 15.75
C LEU A 78 11.03 6.44 15.33
N ALA A 79 11.24 6.69 14.05
CA ALA A 79 11.41 8.04 13.52
C ALA A 79 10.17 8.93 13.80
N GLY A 80 8.97 8.35 13.73
CA GLY A 80 7.72 9.07 14.02
C GLY A 80 7.55 9.48 15.49
N VAL A 81 8.29 8.88 16.40
CA VAL A 81 8.32 9.27 17.82
C VAL A 81 9.62 9.99 18.20
N GLY A 82 10.38 10.49 17.20
CA GLY A 82 11.59 11.29 17.40
C GLY A 82 12.82 10.47 17.79
N VAL A 83 12.82 9.15 17.62
CA VAL A 83 13.98 8.28 17.87
C VAL A 83 14.76 8.10 16.58
N GLU A 84 15.96 8.69 16.52
CA GLU A 84 16.88 8.45 15.42
C GLU A 84 17.38 7.00 15.46
N THR A 85 17.08 6.24 14.44
CA THR A 85 17.45 4.83 14.29
C THR A 85 18.80 4.66 13.60
N GLY A 86 19.78 5.47 13.96
CA GLY A 86 21.15 5.25 13.52
C GLY A 86 21.57 3.80 13.80
N SER A 87 21.70 2.98 12.77
CA SER A 87 22.27 1.62 12.77
C SER A 87 21.60 0.52 13.62
N VAL A 88 20.40 0.70 14.17
CA VAL A 88 19.86 -0.19 15.21
C VAL A 88 19.43 -1.58 14.69
N LEU A 89 19.15 -1.78 13.42
CA LEU A 89 18.81 -3.11 12.91
C LEU A 89 19.21 -3.28 11.44
N HIS A 90 20.48 -3.53 11.20
CA HIS A 90 20.93 -4.04 9.91
C HIS A 90 20.53 -5.53 9.73
N LEU A 91 19.21 -5.83 9.88
CA LEU A 91 18.73 -7.18 9.55
C LEU A 91 19.01 -7.49 8.08
N SER A 92 19.04 -6.46 7.24
CA SER A 92 19.49 -6.58 5.84
C SER A 92 20.89 -7.13 5.72
N SER A 93 21.81 -6.83 6.64
CA SER A 93 23.16 -7.35 6.61
C SER A 93 23.24 -8.87 6.89
N LEU A 94 22.32 -9.42 7.68
CA LEU A 94 22.26 -10.87 7.98
C LEU A 94 21.62 -11.65 6.83
N VAL A 95 20.59 -11.11 6.17
CA VAL A 95 19.88 -11.80 5.09
C VAL A 95 20.52 -11.56 3.72
N ARG A 96 21.31 -10.50 3.57
CA ARG A 96 21.94 -10.11 2.32
C ARG A 96 22.88 -11.18 1.75
N PRO A 97 23.84 -11.78 2.50
CA PRO A 97 24.76 -12.75 1.94
C PRO A 97 24.07 -13.98 1.33
N PRO A 98 23.12 -14.68 2.00
CA PRO A 98 22.42 -15.80 1.40
C PRO A 98 21.57 -15.41 0.19
N ILE A 99 20.99 -14.21 0.16
CA ILE A 99 20.21 -13.72 -0.98
C ILE A 99 21.15 -13.46 -2.19
N GLU A 100 22.26 -12.74 -1.99
CA GLU A 100 23.23 -12.46 -3.05
C GLU A 100 23.88 -13.74 -3.61
N TRP A 101 24.23 -14.67 -2.73
CA TRP A 101 24.75 -15.95 -3.16
C TRP A 101 23.74 -16.72 -4.02
N THR A 102 22.48 -16.81 -3.57
CA THR A 102 21.42 -17.50 -4.32
C THR A 102 21.12 -16.80 -5.65
N ALA A 103 21.06 -15.46 -5.65
CA ALA A 103 20.86 -14.69 -6.86
C ALA A 103 21.95 -15.04 -7.90
N ALA A 104 23.21 -14.99 -7.49
CA ALA A 104 24.34 -15.22 -8.39
C ALA A 104 24.47 -16.66 -8.88
N HIS A 105 24.34 -17.67 -7.97
CA HIS A 105 24.69 -19.06 -8.27
C HIS A 105 23.50 -19.94 -8.66
N VAL A 106 22.28 -19.56 -8.24
CA VAL A 106 21.06 -20.35 -8.53
C VAL A 106 20.23 -19.70 -9.61
N LEU A 107 20.06 -18.37 -9.56
CA LEU A 107 19.16 -17.64 -10.47
C LEU A 107 19.90 -16.90 -11.60
N GLY A 108 21.21 -16.79 -11.55
CA GLY A 108 22.03 -16.05 -12.55
C GLY A 108 21.77 -14.55 -12.54
N LEU A 109 21.27 -13.99 -11.42
CA LEU A 109 20.93 -12.59 -11.28
C LEU A 109 22.03 -11.80 -10.58
N ARG A 110 22.22 -10.54 -10.99
CA ARG A 110 23.10 -9.58 -10.29
C ARG A 110 22.23 -8.70 -9.37
N VAL A 111 22.59 -8.65 -8.09
CA VAL A 111 21.98 -7.76 -7.13
C VAL A 111 22.73 -6.44 -7.14
N THR A 112 22.16 -5.41 -7.77
CA THR A 112 22.72 -4.06 -7.83
C THR A 112 22.26 -3.19 -6.67
N SER A 113 21.09 -3.48 -6.10
CA SER A 113 20.48 -2.74 -4.99
C SER A 113 19.85 -3.70 -4.01
N ALA A 114 20.10 -3.48 -2.72
CA ALA A 114 19.45 -4.25 -1.63
C ALA A 114 18.17 -3.56 -1.12
N GLN A 115 17.48 -2.82 -1.97
CA GLN A 115 16.22 -2.17 -1.61
C GLN A 115 15.14 -3.20 -1.29
N VAL A 116 14.61 -3.12 -0.07
CA VAL A 116 13.47 -3.91 0.38
C VAL A 116 12.19 -3.14 0.05
N GLY A 117 11.14 -3.86 -0.40
CA GLY A 117 9.86 -3.24 -0.76
C GLY A 117 9.81 -2.67 -2.18
N SER A 118 10.75 -3.05 -3.04
CA SER A 118 10.73 -2.79 -4.49
C SER A 118 10.84 -4.12 -5.24
N ASP A 119 10.56 -4.13 -6.55
CA ASP A 119 10.66 -5.34 -7.39
C ASP A 119 12.11 -5.64 -7.82
N SER A 120 13.08 -5.40 -6.94
CA SER A 120 14.50 -5.63 -7.18
C SER A 120 14.86 -7.12 -7.26
N ALA A 121 15.98 -7.45 -7.90
CA ALA A 121 16.52 -8.81 -7.89
C ALA A 121 16.72 -9.34 -6.46
N PHE A 122 17.07 -8.47 -5.52
CA PHE A 122 17.17 -8.80 -4.10
C PHE A 122 15.83 -9.28 -3.53
N GLN A 123 14.75 -8.51 -3.77
CA GLN A 123 13.41 -8.82 -3.25
C GLN A 123 12.87 -10.14 -3.85
N TRP A 124 12.98 -10.32 -5.16
CA TRP A 124 12.55 -11.55 -5.83
C TRP A 124 13.31 -12.78 -5.35
N THR A 125 14.64 -12.68 -5.19
CA THR A 125 15.46 -13.77 -4.66
C THR A 125 15.12 -14.08 -3.20
N GLY A 126 14.87 -13.04 -2.40
CA GLY A 126 14.41 -13.19 -1.02
C GLY A 126 13.08 -13.95 -0.91
N LEU A 127 12.10 -13.61 -1.77
CA LEU A 127 10.83 -14.33 -1.85
C LEU A 127 10.99 -15.77 -2.31
N PHE A 128 11.86 -16.02 -3.30
CA PHE A 128 12.18 -17.37 -3.75
C PHE A 128 12.76 -18.21 -2.61
N LEU A 129 13.75 -17.68 -1.90
CA LEU A 129 14.33 -18.35 -0.73
C LEU A 129 13.28 -18.62 0.35
N LEU A 130 12.41 -17.66 0.63
CA LEU A 130 11.35 -17.82 1.62
C LEU A 130 10.37 -18.94 1.23
N VAL A 131 10.01 -19.06 -0.05
CA VAL A 131 9.18 -20.16 -0.57
C VAL A 131 9.88 -21.50 -0.35
N VAL A 132 11.16 -21.62 -0.74
CA VAL A 132 11.96 -22.84 -0.60
C VAL A 132 12.09 -23.23 0.88
N MET A 133 12.49 -22.29 1.73
CA MET A 133 12.64 -22.54 3.18
C MET A 133 11.31 -22.94 3.83
N SER A 134 10.20 -22.29 3.46
CA SER A 134 8.88 -22.65 3.97
C SER A 134 8.44 -24.03 3.49
N GLY A 135 8.79 -24.41 2.26
CA GLY A 135 8.55 -25.76 1.73
C GLY A 135 9.32 -26.82 2.50
N VAL A 136 10.64 -26.62 2.69
CA VAL A 136 11.50 -27.52 3.46
C VAL A 136 11.00 -27.63 4.90
N ALA A 137 10.76 -26.50 5.56
CA ALA A 137 10.23 -26.48 6.94
C ALA A 137 8.89 -27.23 7.05
N THR A 138 8.00 -27.07 6.05
CA THR A 138 6.72 -27.79 5.99
C THR A 138 6.93 -29.29 5.86
N GLY A 139 7.89 -29.73 5.03
CA GLY A 139 8.25 -31.13 4.87
C GLY A 139 8.76 -31.73 6.19
N VAL A 140 9.76 -31.09 6.80
CA VAL A 140 10.32 -31.50 8.09
C VAL A 140 9.24 -31.55 9.17
N TRP A 141 8.44 -30.48 9.30
CA TRP A 141 7.31 -30.43 10.26
C TRP A 141 6.31 -31.54 10.00
N SER A 142 6.02 -31.86 8.75
CA SER A 142 5.07 -32.91 8.39
C SER A 142 5.55 -34.31 8.78
N VAL A 143 6.86 -34.54 8.75
CA VAL A 143 7.46 -35.80 9.19
C VAL A 143 7.49 -35.89 10.73
N LEU A 144 7.93 -34.82 11.40
CA LEU A 144 8.07 -34.78 12.85
C LEU A 144 6.72 -34.83 13.60
N ASP A 145 5.70 -34.17 13.05
CA ASP A 145 4.38 -34.02 13.70
C ASP A 145 3.26 -34.71 12.89
N ARG A 146 3.55 -35.87 12.32
CA ARG A 146 2.63 -36.64 11.47
C ARG A 146 1.40 -37.16 12.18
N GLY A 147 1.51 -37.41 13.48
CA GLY A 147 0.42 -37.92 14.33
C GLY A 147 -0.63 -36.85 14.71
N ARG A 148 -0.36 -35.57 14.50
CA ARG A 148 -1.24 -34.50 14.93
C ARG A 148 -2.43 -34.33 13.99
N VAL A 149 -3.64 -34.31 14.57
CA VAL A 149 -4.90 -34.24 13.81
C VAL A 149 -5.34 -32.81 13.45
N GLY A 150 -4.83 -31.79 14.16
CA GLY A 150 -5.19 -30.37 13.90
C GLY A 150 -4.40 -29.38 14.77
N TYR A 151 -4.51 -28.11 14.44
CA TYR A 151 -3.71 -27.00 15.02
C TYR A 151 -4.59 -25.87 15.57
N THR A 152 -5.65 -26.15 16.31
CA THR A 152 -6.65 -25.17 16.73
C THR A 152 -6.06 -23.95 17.47
N ARG A 153 -5.18 -24.18 18.45
CA ARG A 153 -4.51 -23.09 19.18
C ARG A 153 -3.53 -22.29 18.30
N LEU A 154 -2.68 -23.02 17.57
CA LEU A 154 -1.70 -22.38 16.66
C LEU A 154 -2.43 -21.59 15.58
N PHE A 155 -3.53 -22.11 15.05
CA PHE A 155 -4.39 -21.40 14.11
C PHE A 155 -4.92 -20.07 14.67
N ALA A 156 -5.41 -20.06 15.93
CA ALA A 156 -5.88 -18.83 16.55
C ALA A 156 -4.79 -17.75 16.68
N TRP A 157 -3.58 -18.16 17.09
CA TRP A 157 -2.43 -17.25 17.19
C TRP A 157 -1.92 -16.78 15.81
N THR A 158 -1.86 -17.70 14.85
CA THR A 158 -1.49 -17.36 13.46
C THR A 158 -2.50 -16.38 12.86
N GLN A 159 -3.79 -16.61 13.03
CA GLN A 159 -4.84 -15.68 12.57
C GLN A 159 -4.70 -14.31 13.23
N LEU A 160 -4.42 -14.25 14.52
CA LEU A 160 -4.17 -12.98 15.21
C LEU A 160 -2.97 -12.24 14.59
N TYR A 161 -1.83 -12.92 14.51
CA TYR A 161 -0.60 -12.37 13.99
C TYR A 161 -0.77 -11.84 12.55
N LEU A 162 -1.28 -12.67 11.65
CA LEU A 162 -1.42 -12.31 10.23
C LEU A 162 -2.46 -11.22 10.00
N ARG A 163 -3.53 -11.16 10.80
CA ARG A 163 -4.48 -10.04 10.79
C ARG A 163 -3.79 -8.73 11.16
N PHE A 164 -2.93 -8.74 12.18
CA PHE A 164 -2.16 -7.56 12.56
C PHE A 164 -1.15 -7.15 11.49
N VAL A 165 -0.45 -8.09 10.87
CA VAL A 165 0.47 -7.81 9.75
C VAL A 165 -0.27 -7.11 8.61
N LEU A 166 -1.42 -7.66 8.20
CA LEU A 166 -2.20 -7.06 7.12
C LEU A 166 -2.84 -5.73 7.52
N ALA A 167 -3.38 -5.62 8.75
CA ALA A 167 -3.93 -4.37 9.26
C ALA A 167 -2.88 -3.26 9.33
N LEU A 168 -1.65 -3.58 9.76
CA LEU A 168 -0.54 -2.65 9.82
C LEU A 168 -0.17 -2.12 8.42
N ALA A 169 -0.14 -3.00 7.42
CA ALA A 169 0.08 -2.60 6.03
C ALA A 169 -1.03 -1.67 5.52
N MET A 170 -2.31 -2.01 5.78
CA MET A 170 -3.47 -1.20 5.41
C MET A 170 -3.46 0.17 6.12
N PHE A 171 -3.00 0.25 7.37
CA PHE A 171 -2.86 1.52 8.07
C PHE A 171 -1.72 2.38 7.50
N TYR A 172 -0.59 1.77 7.16
CA TYR A 172 0.55 2.48 6.58
C TYR A 172 0.20 3.09 5.22
N PHE A 173 -0.27 2.28 4.26
CA PHE A 173 -0.60 2.76 2.92
C PHE A 173 -1.91 3.56 2.89
N GLY A 174 -2.91 3.14 3.66
CA GLY A 174 -4.20 3.84 3.72
C GLY A 174 -4.08 5.22 4.35
N MET A 175 -3.24 5.40 5.38
CA MET A 175 -3.04 6.71 5.98
C MET A 175 -2.31 7.67 5.06
N ALA A 176 -1.32 7.18 4.30
CA ALA A 176 -0.58 7.98 3.33
C ALA A 176 -1.44 8.47 2.15
N LYS A 177 -2.60 7.80 1.89
CA LYS A 177 -3.60 8.24 0.92
C LYS A 177 -4.70 9.08 1.58
N ALA A 178 -5.16 8.71 2.79
CA ALA A 178 -6.19 9.46 3.52
C ALA A 178 -5.72 10.88 3.90
N ILE A 179 -4.42 11.02 4.18
CA ILE A 179 -3.71 12.30 4.22
C ILE A 179 -2.81 12.30 2.97
N PRO A 180 -3.15 13.04 1.87
CA PRO A 180 -2.56 12.84 0.55
C PRO A 180 -1.04 13.12 0.49
N THR A 181 -0.25 12.20 1.01
CA THR A 181 1.21 12.25 1.08
C THR A 181 1.88 11.20 0.21
N GLN A 182 1.13 10.20 -0.25
CA GLN A 182 1.68 9.15 -1.10
C GLN A 182 1.80 9.59 -2.56
N MET A 183 0.82 10.29 -3.07
CA MET A 183 0.76 10.75 -4.47
C MET A 183 0.47 12.26 -4.51
N PRO A 184 1.37 13.12 -3.98
CA PRO A 184 1.13 14.55 -3.98
C PRO A 184 1.13 15.10 -5.40
N PHE A 185 0.27 16.08 -5.65
CA PHE A 185 0.28 16.81 -6.90
C PHE A 185 1.52 17.71 -6.97
N VAL A 186 2.31 17.55 -8.02
CA VAL A 186 3.53 18.32 -8.28
C VAL A 186 3.36 19.21 -9.51
N LEU A 187 3.80 20.47 -9.40
CA LEU A 187 3.55 21.51 -10.41
C LEU A 187 4.21 21.22 -11.76
N ASN A 188 5.34 20.52 -11.79
CA ASN A 188 6.03 20.17 -13.04
C ASN A 188 5.15 19.33 -13.98
N ARG A 189 4.18 18.57 -13.44
CA ARG A 189 3.20 17.80 -14.23
C ARG A 189 2.28 18.66 -15.09
N LEU A 190 2.08 19.93 -14.73
CA LEU A 190 1.32 20.87 -15.54
C LEU A 190 2.04 21.31 -16.81
N VAL A 191 3.36 21.22 -16.83
CA VAL A 191 4.19 21.71 -17.94
C VAL A 191 4.89 20.61 -18.71
N GLU A 192 4.87 19.37 -18.21
CA GLU A 192 5.41 18.19 -18.87
C GLU A 192 4.45 17.73 -19.99
N PRO A 193 4.92 17.55 -21.23
CA PRO A 193 4.11 16.94 -22.27
C PRO A 193 3.66 15.53 -21.90
N TYR A 194 2.37 15.22 -22.11
CA TYR A 194 1.81 13.91 -21.73
C TYR A 194 2.58 12.73 -22.32
N GLY A 195 3.12 12.86 -23.53
CA GLY A 195 3.94 11.83 -24.19
C GLY A 195 5.26 11.50 -23.48
N ASN A 196 5.71 12.38 -22.57
CA ASN A 196 6.94 12.18 -21.79
C ASN A 196 6.69 11.48 -20.45
N PHE A 197 5.43 11.27 -20.07
CA PHE A 197 5.10 10.56 -18.84
C PHE A 197 5.49 9.09 -18.93
N SER A 198 6.07 8.56 -17.88
CA SER A 198 6.12 7.11 -17.70
C SER A 198 4.71 6.57 -17.37
N PRO A 199 4.43 5.27 -17.60
CA PRO A 199 3.15 4.67 -17.18
C PRO A 199 2.86 4.90 -15.69
N GLU A 200 3.85 4.74 -14.81
CA GLU A 200 3.74 5.07 -13.38
C GLU A 200 3.37 6.55 -13.17
N GLY A 201 4.03 7.47 -13.89
CA GLY A 201 3.76 8.91 -13.84
C GLY A 201 2.33 9.27 -14.25
N VAL A 202 1.75 8.57 -15.23
CA VAL A 202 0.35 8.74 -15.64
C VAL A 202 -0.59 8.37 -14.48
N LEU A 203 -0.40 7.20 -13.88
CA LEU A 203 -1.25 6.74 -12.77
C LEU A 203 -1.16 7.67 -11.56
N TRP A 204 0.05 8.06 -11.18
CA TRP A 204 0.25 8.95 -10.02
C TRP A 204 -0.38 10.32 -10.26
N SER A 205 -0.24 10.88 -11.47
CA SER A 205 -0.88 12.14 -11.82
C SER A 205 -2.40 12.05 -11.85
N GLN A 206 -2.98 10.95 -12.34
CA GLN A 206 -4.41 10.71 -12.32
C GLN A 206 -4.98 10.71 -10.90
N VAL A 207 -4.30 10.07 -9.95
CA VAL A 207 -4.77 10.00 -8.56
C VAL A 207 -4.55 11.35 -7.88
N SER A 208 -3.38 11.97 -8.04
CA SER A 208 -3.01 13.22 -7.36
C SER A 208 -3.85 14.43 -7.77
N VAL A 209 -4.36 14.47 -9.00
CA VAL A 209 -5.23 15.56 -9.47
C VAL A 209 -6.59 15.56 -8.78
N SER A 210 -7.00 14.43 -8.19
CA SER A 210 -8.26 14.29 -7.47
C SER A 210 -8.02 13.85 -6.03
N GLN A 211 -7.68 14.79 -5.15
CA GLN A 211 -7.53 14.51 -3.72
C GLN A 211 -8.72 13.74 -3.11
N PRO A 212 -10.01 14.06 -3.42
CA PRO A 212 -11.13 13.27 -2.90
C PRO A 212 -11.06 11.79 -3.30
N TYR A 213 -10.54 11.49 -4.50
CA TYR A 213 -10.37 10.11 -4.96
C TYR A 213 -9.25 9.40 -4.20
N GLU A 214 -8.10 10.06 -4.00
CA GLU A 214 -7.00 9.52 -3.19
C GLU A 214 -7.44 9.23 -1.75
N ILE A 215 -8.16 10.19 -1.13
CA ILE A 215 -8.73 10.03 0.22
C ILE A 215 -9.70 8.86 0.28
N ALA A 216 -10.56 8.67 -0.73
CA ALA A 216 -11.51 7.56 -0.77
C ALA A 216 -10.79 6.19 -0.84
N LEU A 217 -9.71 6.09 -1.64
CA LEU A 217 -8.87 4.88 -1.69
C LEU A 217 -8.24 4.61 -0.31
N GLY A 218 -7.65 5.64 0.31
CA GLY A 218 -7.08 5.52 1.65
C GLY A 218 -8.11 5.13 2.70
N ALA A 219 -9.32 5.67 2.65
CA ALA A 219 -10.40 5.32 3.56
C ALA A 219 -10.84 3.85 3.43
N ALA A 220 -10.85 3.29 2.23
CA ALA A 220 -11.15 1.88 1.99
C ALA A 220 -10.08 0.96 2.62
N GLU A 221 -8.79 1.28 2.44
CA GLU A 221 -7.68 0.56 3.07
C GLU A 221 -7.75 0.65 4.60
N LEU A 222 -7.98 1.85 5.15
CA LEU A 222 -8.11 2.06 6.59
C LEU A 222 -9.29 1.28 7.17
N LEU A 223 -10.44 1.27 6.50
CA LEU A 223 -11.61 0.49 6.90
C LEU A 223 -11.28 -1.01 6.93
N ALA A 224 -10.59 -1.51 5.90
CA ALA A 224 -10.16 -2.89 5.85
C ALA A 224 -9.25 -3.24 7.05
N GLY A 225 -8.27 -2.38 7.35
CA GLY A 225 -7.39 -2.52 8.51
C GLY A 225 -8.15 -2.53 9.84
N VAL A 226 -9.08 -1.61 10.04
CA VAL A 226 -9.93 -1.56 11.25
C VAL A 226 -10.79 -2.82 11.41
N LEU A 227 -11.40 -3.30 10.32
CA LEU A 227 -12.19 -4.54 10.33
C LEU A 227 -11.33 -5.76 10.72
N LEU A 228 -10.06 -5.80 10.29
CA LEU A 228 -9.12 -6.85 10.64
C LEU A 228 -8.75 -6.86 12.14
N LEU A 229 -8.79 -5.73 12.85
CA LEU A 229 -8.58 -5.70 14.29
C LEU A 229 -9.67 -6.44 15.06
N VAL A 230 -10.89 -6.49 14.52
CA VAL A 230 -12.06 -7.11 15.17
C VAL A 230 -12.18 -8.58 14.75
N PRO A 231 -12.02 -9.57 15.66
CA PRO A 231 -12.04 -10.99 15.30
C PRO A 231 -13.30 -11.45 14.56
N ARG A 232 -14.46 -10.86 14.86
CA ARG A 232 -15.74 -11.17 14.21
C ARG A 232 -15.87 -10.59 12.81
N ALA A 233 -15.15 -9.53 12.51
CA ALA A 233 -15.13 -8.84 11.22
C ALA A 233 -14.00 -9.29 10.29
N THR A 234 -13.18 -10.27 10.71
CA THR A 234 -12.00 -10.75 9.95
C THR A 234 -12.32 -11.09 8.49
N ALA A 235 -13.44 -11.79 8.25
CA ALA A 235 -13.81 -12.16 6.89
C ALA A 235 -14.13 -10.94 6.02
N ALA A 236 -14.84 -9.95 6.57
CA ALA A 236 -15.17 -8.71 5.87
C ALA A 236 -13.90 -7.87 5.61
N GLY A 237 -13.04 -7.72 6.62
CA GLY A 237 -11.76 -7.01 6.46
C GLY A 237 -10.84 -7.66 5.43
N ALA A 238 -10.68 -8.99 5.50
CA ALA A 238 -9.85 -9.72 4.54
C ALA A 238 -10.45 -9.73 3.12
N LEU A 239 -11.78 -9.72 2.98
CA LEU A 239 -12.44 -9.59 1.67
C LEU A 239 -12.21 -8.21 1.07
N LEU A 240 -12.38 -7.15 1.87
CA LEU A 240 -12.12 -5.79 1.42
C LEU A 240 -10.63 -5.62 1.02
N CYS A 241 -9.69 -6.13 1.82
CA CYS A 241 -8.27 -6.18 1.45
C CYS A 241 -8.04 -6.95 0.14
N ALA A 242 -8.70 -8.10 -0.06
CA ALA A 242 -8.52 -8.89 -1.28
C ALA A 242 -8.99 -8.12 -2.52
N VAL A 243 -10.12 -7.44 -2.45
CA VAL A 243 -10.66 -6.62 -3.54
C VAL A 243 -9.71 -5.45 -3.84
N ASP A 244 -9.33 -4.70 -2.81
CA ASP A 244 -8.46 -3.54 -2.91
C ASP A 244 -7.07 -3.94 -3.43
N MET A 245 -6.44 -4.95 -2.84
CA MET A 245 -5.12 -5.43 -3.28
C MET A 245 -5.15 -6.08 -4.67
N THR A 246 -6.28 -6.60 -5.12
CA THR A 246 -6.43 -7.05 -6.53
C THR A 246 -6.33 -5.84 -7.46
N GLN A 247 -7.02 -4.75 -7.16
CA GLN A 247 -6.94 -3.52 -7.95
C GLN A 247 -5.51 -2.96 -7.93
N VAL A 248 -4.90 -2.80 -6.74
CA VAL A 248 -3.53 -2.29 -6.59
C VAL A 248 -2.52 -3.16 -7.34
N PHE A 249 -2.64 -4.49 -7.23
CA PHE A 249 -1.76 -5.42 -7.95
C PHE A 249 -1.90 -5.29 -9.47
N LEU A 250 -3.13 -5.20 -9.99
CA LEU A 250 -3.38 -4.99 -11.42
C LEU A 250 -2.78 -3.66 -11.90
N LEU A 251 -2.96 -2.58 -11.14
CA LEU A 251 -2.36 -1.28 -11.46
C LEU A 251 -0.82 -1.36 -11.46
N ASN A 252 -0.22 -2.00 -10.46
CA ASN A 252 1.23 -2.17 -10.38
C ASN A 252 1.77 -2.99 -11.57
N MET A 253 1.02 -3.99 -12.03
CA MET A 253 1.41 -4.80 -13.20
C MET A 253 1.26 -4.04 -14.52
N THR A 254 0.20 -3.25 -14.68
CA THR A 254 -0.16 -2.62 -15.95
C THR A 254 0.52 -1.26 -16.15
N TYR A 255 0.82 -0.54 -15.07
CA TYR A 255 1.51 0.74 -15.10
C TYR A 255 3.00 0.64 -14.70
N ASP A 256 3.53 -0.58 -14.64
CA ASP A 256 4.95 -0.88 -14.33
C ASP A 256 5.48 -0.27 -13.02
N ILE A 257 4.63 -0.24 -11.99
CA ILE A 257 4.99 0.28 -10.67
C ILE A 257 5.83 -0.75 -9.91
N ARG A 258 6.91 -0.31 -9.28
CA ARG A 258 7.89 -1.17 -8.56
C ARG A 258 7.41 -1.70 -7.22
N LEU A 259 6.12 -2.10 -7.11
CA LEU A 259 5.48 -2.65 -5.91
C LEU A 259 4.67 -3.92 -6.20
N LYS A 260 4.97 -4.61 -7.31
CA LYS A 260 4.28 -5.84 -7.74
C LYS A 260 4.39 -6.94 -6.69
N THR A 261 5.62 -7.15 -6.16
CA THR A 261 5.88 -8.13 -5.10
C THR A 261 5.11 -7.79 -3.82
N VAL A 262 5.09 -6.55 -3.39
CA VAL A 262 4.42 -6.11 -2.16
C VAL A 262 2.91 -6.32 -2.24
N SER A 263 2.27 -5.81 -3.30
CA SER A 263 0.83 -5.93 -3.50
C SER A 263 0.38 -7.38 -3.67
N SER A 264 1.15 -8.21 -4.40
CA SER A 264 0.88 -9.63 -4.52
C SER A 264 0.92 -10.36 -3.17
N GLN A 265 1.87 -10.02 -2.28
CA GLN A 265 1.95 -10.63 -0.96
C GLN A 265 0.75 -10.26 -0.07
N PHE A 266 0.29 -9.02 -0.10
CA PHE A 266 -0.90 -8.61 0.65
C PHE A 266 -2.18 -9.24 0.08
N LEU A 267 -2.28 -9.38 -1.24
CA LEU A 267 -3.37 -10.12 -1.87
C LEU A 267 -3.36 -11.59 -1.43
N LEU A 268 -2.23 -12.30 -1.53
CA LEU A 268 -2.12 -13.70 -1.11
C LEU A 268 -2.39 -13.87 0.38
N LEU A 269 -1.92 -12.95 1.23
CA LEU A 269 -2.19 -12.96 2.67
C LEU A 269 -3.68 -12.77 2.97
N SER A 270 -4.36 -11.86 2.27
CA SER A 270 -5.80 -11.65 2.43
C SER A 270 -6.60 -12.89 2.00
N LEU A 271 -6.21 -13.55 0.91
CA LEU A 271 -6.81 -14.82 0.46
C LEU A 271 -6.54 -15.96 1.45
N PHE A 272 -5.35 -16.02 2.05
CA PHE A 272 -5.05 -16.99 3.12
C PHE A 272 -5.91 -16.79 4.35
N LEU A 273 -6.13 -15.54 4.77
CA LEU A 273 -7.04 -15.20 5.87
C LEU A 273 -8.51 -15.51 5.53
N LEU A 274 -8.90 -15.41 4.26
CA LEU A 274 -10.23 -15.77 3.77
C LEU A 274 -10.45 -17.28 3.62
N ALA A 275 -9.39 -18.08 3.46
CA ALA A 275 -9.50 -19.51 3.17
C ALA A 275 -10.45 -20.29 4.12
N PRO A 276 -10.46 -20.05 5.46
CA PRO A 276 -11.40 -20.70 6.35
C PRO A 276 -12.86 -20.33 6.10
N TYR A 277 -13.12 -19.20 5.47
CA TYR A 277 -14.44 -18.65 5.19
C TYR A 277 -14.92 -18.93 3.75
N ALA A 278 -14.04 -19.43 2.87
CA ALA A 278 -14.28 -19.53 1.44
C ALA A 278 -15.56 -20.32 1.09
N ARG A 279 -15.75 -21.50 1.69
CA ARG A 279 -16.94 -22.31 1.46
C ARG A 279 -18.24 -21.58 1.84
N ARG A 280 -18.20 -20.85 2.96
CA ARG A 280 -19.36 -20.10 3.44
C ARG A 280 -19.65 -18.89 2.57
N LEU A 281 -18.61 -18.18 2.14
CA LEU A 281 -18.75 -17.06 1.21
C LEU A 281 -19.33 -17.53 -0.12
N PHE A 282 -18.83 -18.66 -0.64
CA PHE A 282 -19.37 -19.27 -1.86
C PHE A 282 -20.86 -19.63 -1.68
N ALA A 283 -21.20 -20.33 -0.60
CA ALA A 283 -22.59 -20.70 -0.33
C ALA A 283 -23.51 -19.49 -0.12
N ALA A 284 -23.00 -18.40 0.51
CA ALA A 284 -23.78 -17.17 0.65
C ALA A 284 -24.08 -16.49 -0.68
N LEU A 285 -23.12 -16.53 -1.62
CA LEU A 285 -23.24 -15.87 -2.92
C LEU A 285 -24.04 -16.67 -3.94
N PHE A 286 -23.94 -18.00 -3.91
CA PHE A 286 -24.48 -18.87 -4.97
C PHE A 286 -25.61 -19.78 -4.50
N ASP A 287 -25.59 -20.25 -3.23
CA ASP A 287 -26.58 -21.20 -2.72
C ASP A 287 -27.66 -20.53 -1.86
N GLY A 288 -27.49 -19.25 -1.52
CA GLY A 288 -28.40 -18.49 -0.66
C GLY A 288 -28.47 -18.96 0.80
N ASN A 289 -27.73 -20.02 1.16
CA ASN A 289 -27.70 -20.58 2.54
C ASN A 289 -26.25 -20.70 3.05
N PRO A 290 -25.73 -19.69 3.72
CA PRO A 290 -24.33 -19.67 4.17
C PRO A 290 -24.01 -20.67 5.29
N GLY A 291 -25.00 -21.41 5.79
CA GLY A 291 -24.82 -22.32 6.92
C GLY A 291 -24.54 -21.59 8.25
N PRO A 292 -24.21 -22.33 9.33
CA PRO A 292 -23.97 -21.75 10.65
C PRO A 292 -22.73 -20.84 10.66
N ALA A 293 -22.76 -19.82 11.53
CA ALA A 293 -21.65 -18.89 11.68
C ALA A 293 -20.37 -19.61 12.14
N ILE A 294 -19.24 -19.28 11.50
CA ILE A 294 -17.93 -19.77 11.92
C ILE A 294 -17.61 -19.09 13.25
N ARG A 295 -17.48 -19.90 14.31
CA ARG A 295 -17.10 -19.39 15.62
C ARG A 295 -15.60 -19.04 15.62
N THR A 296 -15.26 -17.86 16.12
CA THR A 296 -13.88 -17.48 16.36
C THR A 296 -13.29 -18.33 17.46
N VAL A 297 -12.11 -18.92 17.21
CA VAL A 297 -11.40 -19.70 18.22
C VAL A 297 -10.85 -18.73 19.27
N PRO A 298 -11.18 -18.90 20.57
CA PRO A 298 -10.65 -18.03 21.61
C PRO A 298 -9.15 -18.28 21.82
N LEU A 299 -8.41 -17.19 22.09
CA LEU A 299 -6.96 -17.26 22.37
C LEU A 299 -6.67 -17.91 23.72
N PHE A 300 -7.52 -17.62 24.70
CA PHE A 300 -7.39 -18.05 26.09
C PHE A 300 -8.62 -18.82 26.56
N GLY A 301 -8.45 -19.64 27.59
CA GLY A 301 -9.55 -20.40 28.18
C GLY A 301 -10.57 -19.57 28.94
N SER A 302 -10.23 -18.34 29.40
CA SER A 302 -11.14 -17.49 30.15
C SER A 302 -11.73 -16.36 29.32
N ALA A 303 -13.01 -16.06 29.51
CA ALA A 303 -13.70 -14.96 28.85
C ALA A 303 -13.10 -13.58 29.21
N ARG A 304 -12.61 -13.43 30.46
CA ARG A 304 -11.93 -12.19 30.91
C ARG A 304 -10.63 -11.96 30.16
N ALA A 305 -9.77 -12.98 30.04
CA ALA A 305 -8.52 -12.89 29.31
C ALA A 305 -8.74 -12.56 27.82
N ASN A 306 -9.77 -13.15 27.18
CA ASN A 306 -10.11 -12.85 25.79
C ASN A 306 -10.63 -11.40 25.61
N ARG A 307 -11.36 -10.84 26.58
CA ARG A 307 -11.77 -9.43 26.55
C ARG A 307 -10.57 -8.48 26.71
N ILE A 308 -9.66 -8.79 27.61
CA ILE A 308 -8.41 -8.03 27.79
C ILE A 308 -7.57 -8.09 26.52
N ALA A 309 -7.40 -9.28 25.93
CA ALA A 309 -6.67 -9.45 24.67
C ALA A 309 -7.31 -8.64 23.53
N LEU A 310 -8.64 -8.62 23.43
CA LEU A 310 -9.31 -7.78 22.42
C LEU A 310 -9.08 -6.28 22.68
N ALA A 311 -9.20 -5.83 23.93
CA ALA A 311 -8.94 -4.44 24.29
C ALA A 311 -7.49 -4.05 23.96
N ALA A 312 -6.51 -4.91 24.27
CA ALA A 312 -5.11 -4.70 23.92
C ALA A 312 -4.88 -4.66 22.40
N GLN A 313 -5.51 -5.54 21.64
CA GLN A 313 -5.46 -5.54 20.18
C GLN A 313 -5.96 -4.21 19.61
N LEU A 314 -7.12 -3.75 20.06
CA LEU A 314 -7.70 -2.48 19.63
C LEU A 314 -6.81 -1.29 20.03
N ALA A 315 -6.31 -1.27 21.27
CA ALA A 315 -5.42 -0.20 21.75
C ALA A 315 -4.13 -0.11 20.93
N VAL A 316 -3.48 -1.25 20.67
CA VAL A 316 -2.25 -1.29 19.83
C VAL A 316 -2.56 -0.87 18.40
N GLY A 317 -3.62 -1.44 17.77
CA GLY A 317 -3.97 -1.12 16.39
C GLY A 317 -4.34 0.36 16.21
N LEU A 318 -5.17 0.93 17.10
CA LEU A 318 -5.53 2.34 17.06
C LEU A 318 -4.34 3.26 17.41
N GLY A 319 -3.46 2.84 18.29
CA GLY A 319 -2.21 3.55 18.59
C GLY A 319 -1.31 3.66 17.36
N LEU A 320 -1.10 2.55 16.64
CA LEU A 320 -0.32 2.53 15.39
C LEU A 320 -0.97 3.40 14.30
N LEU A 321 -2.30 3.33 14.17
CA LEU A 321 -3.05 4.19 13.27
C LEU A 321 -2.82 5.68 13.61
N GLY A 322 -2.84 6.03 14.89
CA GLY A 322 -2.53 7.39 15.37
C GLY A 322 -1.10 7.83 15.04
N VAL A 323 -0.11 6.94 15.18
CA VAL A 323 1.29 7.25 14.83
C VAL A 323 1.42 7.53 13.33
N PHE A 324 0.86 6.68 12.46
CA PHE A 324 0.88 6.93 11.02
C PHE A 324 0.12 8.20 10.65
N GLY A 325 -1.01 8.48 11.33
CA GLY A 325 -1.75 9.73 11.14
C GLY A 325 -0.90 10.96 11.47
N ALA A 326 -0.23 10.95 12.61
CA ALA A 326 0.64 12.05 13.02
C ALA A 326 1.82 12.27 12.06
N GLN A 327 2.47 11.19 11.59
CA GLN A 327 3.59 11.26 10.64
C GLN A 327 3.15 11.86 9.30
N ASN A 328 2.05 11.35 8.73
CA ASN A 328 1.53 11.86 7.46
C ASN A 328 1.03 13.30 7.61
N TRP A 329 0.41 13.64 8.75
CA TRP A 329 -0.01 15.01 9.02
C TRP A 329 1.17 15.97 9.11
N GLN A 330 2.25 15.60 9.80
CA GLN A 330 3.49 16.39 9.84
C GLN A 330 4.08 16.63 8.45
N GLN A 331 4.05 15.61 7.59
CA GLN A 331 4.51 15.75 6.21
C GLN A 331 3.58 16.64 5.38
N TRP A 332 2.27 16.45 5.52
CA TRP A 332 1.25 17.23 4.80
C TRP A 332 1.24 18.71 5.20
N SER A 333 1.42 19.00 6.50
CA SER A 333 1.37 20.36 7.05
C SER A 333 2.66 21.15 6.87
N LYS A 334 3.68 20.61 6.22
CA LYS A 334 4.87 21.40 5.87
C LYS A 334 4.48 22.58 5.01
N GLU A 335 5.05 23.73 5.33
CA GLU A 335 4.84 24.97 4.58
C GLU A 335 5.30 24.82 3.14
N THR A 336 4.62 25.51 2.22
CA THR A 336 5.10 25.68 0.86
C THR A 336 6.38 26.49 0.87
N PRO A 337 7.38 26.14 0.09
CA PRO A 337 8.60 26.94 0.00
C PRO A 337 8.28 28.34 -0.54
N ASP A 338 9.08 29.32 -0.13
CA ASP A 338 9.06 30.62 -0.78
C ASP A 338 9.25 30.44 -2.30
N LEU A 339 8.68 31.32 -3.08
CA LEU A 339 8.69 31.25 -4.55
C LEU A 339 7.98 30.00 -5.13
N TYR A 340 7.13 29.32 -4.35
CA TYR A 340 6.33 28.22 -4.89
C TYR A 340 5.52 28.68 -6.10
N GLY A 341 5.75 28.07 -7.28
CA GLY A 341 5.08 28.46 -8.51
C GLY A 341 5.74 27.97 -9.79
N ILE A 342 5.13 28.37 -10.90
CA ILE A 342 5.61 28.13 -12.26
C ILE A 342 6.04 29.46 -12.86
N TYR A 343 7.23 29.52 -13.39
CA TYR A 343 7.83 30.73 -13.96
C TYR A 343 8.21 30.49 -15.41
N ARG A 344 7.57 31.20 -16.35
CA ARG A 344 7.89 31.16 -17.77
C ARG A 344 9.06 32.10 -18.06
N VAL A 345 10.02 31.64 -18.83
CA VAL A 345 11.15 32.44 -19.29
C VAL A 345 10.71 33.35 -20.45
N ASP A 346 10.78 34.65 -20.23
CA ASP A 346 10.49 35.66 -21.28
C ASP A 346 11.77 36.08 -22.02
N GLY A 347 12.89 36.22 -21.31
CA GLY A 347 14.19 36.54 -21.84
C GLY A 347 15.30 35.70 -21.20
N PHE A 348 16.26 35.27 -21.98
CA PHE A 348 17.39 34.46 -21.49
C PHE A 348 18.69 34.91 -22.16
N SER A 349 19.71 35.14 -21.39
CA SER A 349 21.04 35.40 -21.90
C SER A 349 22.10 34.56 -21.18
N SER A 350 23.09 34.10 -21.92
CA SER A 350 24.23 33.37 -21.39
C SER A 350 25.50 34.09 -21.86
N GLU A 351 26.45 34.33 -20.95
CA GLU A 351 27.67 35.06 -21.19
C GLU A 351 27.45 36.45 -21.84
N GLY A 352 26.30 37.11 -21.51
CA GLY A 352 25.93 38.40 -22.09
C GLY A 352 25.28 38.34 -23.47
N TYR A 353 25.19 37.19 -24.09
CA TYR A 353 24.53 37.01 -25.40
C TYR A 353 23.10 36.54 -25.21
N ALA A 354 22.14 37.27 -25.78
CA ALA A 354 20.73 36.86 -25.82
C ALA A 354 20.59 35.56 -26.62
N ARG A 355 19.78 34.63 -26.12
CA ARG A 355 19.47 33.35 -26.77
C ARG A 355 17.98 33.29 -27.10
N ASP A 356 17.70 33.12 -28.40
CA ASP A 356 16.32 32.97 -28.87
C ASP A 356 15.69 31.64 -28.43
N PRO A 357 14.38 31.56 -28.33
CA PRO A 357 13.65 30.36 -27.87
C PRO A 357 13.60 29.25 -28.94
N LEU A 358 14.78 28.74 -29.32
CA LEU A 358 14.93 27.67 -30.32
C LEU A 358 14.92 26.31 -29.64
N LEU A 359 14.19 25.35 -30.21
CA LEU A 359 14.13 23.97 -29.71
C LEU A 359 15.47 23.25 -29.71
N THR A 360 16.41 23.74 -30.50
CA THR A 360 17.78 23.19 -30.60
C THR A 360 18.75 23.84 -29.60
N ASP A 361 18.31 24.79 -28.81
CA ASP A 361 19.16 25.40 -27.78
C ASP A 361 19.14 24.61 -26.48
N GLU A 362 20.20 23.87 -26.22
CA GLU A 362 20.33 23.00 -25.04
C GLU A 362 20.53 23.79 -23.73
N LEU A 363 20.99 25.07 -23.78
CA LEU A 363 21.27 25.87 -22.60
C LEU A 363 20.07 26.71 -22.18
N ARG A 364 19.19 27.10 -23.12
CA ARG A 364 18.07 28.00 -22.84
C ARG A 364 17.00 27.30 -22.02
N TRP A 365 16.62 27.95 -20.94
CA TRP A 365 15.48 27.53 -20.14
C TRP A 365 14.16 27.97 -20.78
N ARG A 366 13.16 27.11 -20.70
CA ARG A 366 11.79 27.38 -21.12
C ARG A 366 10.94 27.81 -19.93
N ARG A 367 11.06 27.09 -18.80
CA ARG A 367 10.35 27.34 -17.54
C ARG A 367 11.22 26.96 -16.37
N VAL A 368 10.91 27.56 -15.21
CA VAL A 368 11.39 27.09 -13.91
C VAL A 368 10.16 26.81 -13.05
N VAL A 369 10.17 25.69 -12.36
CA VAL A 369 9.13 25.30 -11.41
C VAL A 369 9.76 25.15 -10.03
N ILE A 370 9.21 25.83 -9.03
CA ILE A 370 9.64 25.70 -7.63
C ILE A 370 8.49 25.05 -6.87
N ASP A 371 8.79 23.91 -6.25
CA ASP A 371 7.78 23.04 -5.66
C ASP A 371 8.22 22.51 -4.28
N ARG A 372 7.27 21.89 -3.59
CA ARG A 372 7.52 21.17 -2.34
C ARG A 372 8.43 19.98 -2.58
N PRO A 373 9.27 19.63 -1.61
CA PRO A 373 10.09 18.43 -1.71
C PRO A 373 9.23 17.18 -1.70
N PHE A 374 9.50 16.28 -2.64
CA PHE A 374 8.89 14.96 -2.71
C PHE A 374 9.98 13.90 -2.80
N HIS A 375 10.10 13.06 -1.77
CA HIS A 375 11.14 12.02 -1.65
C HIS A 375 12.60 12.52 -1.70
N VAL A 376 12.83 13.79 -1.36
CA VAL A 376 14.18 14.39 -1.31
C VAL A 376 14.44 15.01 0.06
N SER A 377 15.73 15.17 0.40
CA SER A 377 16.19 15.66 1.69
C SER A 377 16.05 17.18 1.85
N ASP A 378 16.13 17.92 0.77
CA ASP A 378 16.09 19.40 0.76
C ASP A 378 14.68 19.95 1.00
N PRO A 379 14.54 21.17 1.57
CA PRO A 379 13.24 21.77 1.86
C PRO A 379 12.46 22.28 0.64
N MET A 380 13.11 22.35 -0.54
CA MET A 380 12.46 22.72 -1.79
C MET A 380 13.07 21.97 -2.98
N VAL A 381 12.30 21.88 -4.06
CA VAL A 381 12.73 21.35 -5.36
C VAL A 381 12.59 22.44 -6.42
N LEU A 382 13.64 22.65 -7.20
CA LEU A 382 13.63 23.51 -8.38
C LEU A 382 13.79 22.63 -9.62
N THR A 383 12.80 22.72 -10.53
CA THR A 383 12.83 22.01 -11.81
C THR A 383 13.05 23.03 -12.94
N ILE A 384 14.07 22.82 -13.74
CA ILE A 384 14.31 23.57 -14.97
C ILE A 384 13.77 22.75 -16.13
N GLN A 385 12.86 23.32 -16.92
CA GLN A 385 12.42 22.77 -18.19
C GLN A 385 13.23 23.43 -19.31
N HIS A 386 13.91 22.63 -20.11
CA HIS A 386 14.64 23.08 -21.30
C HIS A 386 13.71 23.24 -22.51
N MET A 387 14.26 23.74 -23.61
CA MET A 387 13.48 24.01 -24.83
C MET A 387 12.95 22.75 -25.50
N ASP A 388 13.63 21.62 -25.33
CA ASP A 388 13.25 20.27 -25.81
C ASP A 388 12.28 19.53 -24.89
N ASP A 389 11.75 20.23 -23.86
CA ASP A 389 10.89 19.70 -22.79
C ASP A 389 11.57 18.70 -21.81
N SER A 390 12.88 18.55 -21.88
CA SER A 390 13.63 17.80 -20.86
C SER A 390 13.67 18.56 -19.53
N PHE A 391 13.82 17.83 -18.43
CA PHE A 391 13.88 18.38 -17.08
C PHE A 391 15.23 18.17 -16.42
N GLU A 392 15.72 19.20 -15.75
CA GLU A 392 16.74 19.12 -14.73
C GLU A 392 16.12 19.46 -13.36
N VAL A 393 16.35 18.60 -12.38
CA VAL A 393 15.74 18.72 -11.06
C VAL A 393 16.82 18.90 -10.00
N TYR A 394 16.63 19.87 -9.14
CA TYR A 394 17.56 20.24 -8.09
C TYR A 394 16.86 20.36 -6.75
N GLY A 395 17.48 19.85 -5.69
CA GLY A 395 17.14 20.14 -4.31
C GLY A 395 17.94 21.33 -3.78
N GLY A 396 17.34 22.12 -2.90
CA GLY A 396 18.01 23.28 -2.33
C GLY A 396 17.24 24.02 -1.27
N THR A 397 17.74 25.23 -0.95
CA THR A 397 17.15 26.15 0.03
C THR A 397 16.95 27.53 -0.56
N ILE A 398 15.97 28.27 -0.04
CA ILE A 398 15.71 29.67 -0.36
C ILE A 398 15.99 30.53 0.87
N ASP A 399 16.78 31.58 0.69
CA ASP A 399 16.92 32.68 1.68
C ASP A 399 16.19 33.92 1.14
N PRO A 400 14.92 34.14 1.58
CA PRO A 400 14.14 35.27 1.07
C PRO A 400 14.65 36.62 1.52
N LYS A 401 15.45 36.71 2.60
CA LYS A 401 16.03 37.95 3.09
C LYS A 401 17.20 38.42 2.25
N ARG A 402 17.98 37.47 1.71
CA ARG A 402 19.14 37.74 0.85
C ARG A 402 18.81 37.63 -0.63
N HIS A 403 17.61 37.14 -0.95
CA HIS A 403 17.18 36.84 -2.31
C HIS A 403 18.10 35.83 -3.00
N ILE A 404 18.42 34.75 -2.29
CA ILE A 404 19.32 33.70 -2.75
C ILE A 404 18.59 32.36 -2.79
N ILE A 405 18.83 31.59 -3.83
CA ILE A 405 18.48 30.18 -3.93
C ILE A 405 19.80 29.40 -4.01
N ASP A 406 20.07 28.57 -3.02
CA ASP A 406 21.24 27.68 -2.99
C ASP A 406 20.79 26.25 -3.37
N LEU A 407 21.29 25.73 -4.49
CA LEU A 407 21.05 24.37 -4.94
C LEU A 407 22.15 23.46 -4.42
N HIS A 408 21.76 22.38 -3.75
CA HIS A 408 22.69 21.50 -3.04
C HIS A 408 22.87 20.15 -3.75
N HIS A 409 21.80 19.64 -4.38
CA HIS A 409 21.80 18.35 -5.04
C HIS A 409 21.11 18.42 -6.41
N ARG A 410 21.67 17.71 -7.41
CA ARG A 410 20.96 17.36 -8.64
C ARG A 410 20.28 16.02 -8.42
N ILE A 411 19.00 15.94 -8.75
CA ILE A 411 18.15 14.78 -8.51
C ILE A 411 17.93 14.07 -9.84
N ALA A 412 18.32 12.81 -9.91
CA ALA A 412 18.10 12.00 -11.10
C ALA A 412 16.63 11.56 -11.19
N LEU A 413 15.96 11.93 -12.27
CA LEU A 413 14.58 11.53 -12.53
C LEU A 413 14.46 10.00 -12.61
N GLY A 414 13.46 9.46 -11.94
CA GLY A 414 13.16 8.01 -11.92
C GLY A 414 13.89 7.21 -10.84
N THR A 415 15.10 7.60 -10.42
CA THR A 415 15.82 6.93 -9.31
C THR A 415 15.80 7.73 -8.02
N PHE A 416 15.56 9.03 -8.10
CA PHE A 416 15.69 9.99 -7.00
C PHE A 416 17.09 10.00 -6.36
N GLU A 417 18.11 9.55 -7.09
CA GLU A 417 19.49 9.64 -6.62
C GLU A 417 19.94 11.11 -6.60
N GLU A 418 20.48 11.54 -5.46
CA GLU A 418 20.93 12.88 -5.22
C GLU A 418 22.45 12.94 -5.47
N THR A 419 22.86 13.79 -6.41
CA THR A 419 24.29 14.08 -6.68
C THR A 419 24.60 15.47 -6.14
N PRO A 420 25.58 15.62 -5.24
CA PRO A 420 25.93 16.93 -4.68
C PRO A 420 26.32 17.93 -5.78
N VAL A 421 25.75 19.12 -5.71
CA VAL A 421 26.10 20.27 -6.55
C VAL A 421 26.21 21.52 -5.66
N ARG A 422 26.82 22.58 -6.18
CA ARG A 422 26.85 23.88 -5.53
C ARG A 422 26.59 24.97 -6.56
N VAL A 423 25.32 25.33 -6.69
CA VAL A 423 24.88 26.39 -7.61
C VAL A 423 24.12 27.41 -6.80
N ARG A 424 24.52 28.66 -6.92
CA ARG A 424 23.85 29.79 -6.26
C ARG A 424 23.19 30.66 -7.29
N LEU A 425 21.89 30.95 -7.09
CA LEU A 425 21.08 31.83 -7.89
C LEU A 425 20.74 33.05 -7.03
N THR A 426 20.81 34.23 -7.60
CA THR A 426 20.27 35.46 -6.97
C THR A 426 19.03 35.90 -7.73
N TYR A 427 18.00 36.32 -7.01
CA TYR A 427 16.74 36.72 -7.64
C TYR A 427 16.23 38.05 -7.11
N TRP A 428 15.44 38.76 -7.91
CA TRP A 428 14.70 39.96 -7.47
C TRP A 428 13.44 40.15 -8.31
N TRP A 429 12.56 41.01 -7.83
CA TRP A 429 11.29 41.31 -8.45
C TRP A 429 11.27 42.74 -8.99
N PRO A 430 11.51 42.99 -10.31
CA PRO A 430 11.41 44.32 -10.89
C PRO A 430 9.97 44.84 -10.93
N ALA A 431 8.97 43.96 -10.97
CA ALA A 431 7.54 44.25 -10.91
C ALA A 431 6.75 43.06 -10.34
N PRO A 432 5.51 43.24 -9.85
CA PRO A 432 4.66 42.15 -9.43
C PRO A 432 4.52 41.08 -10.54
N GLY A 433 4.71 39.80 -10.19
CA GLY A 433 4.63 38.67 -11.12
C GLY A 433 5.80 38.56 -12.13
N ARG A 434 6.80 39.44 -12.02
CA ARG A 434 8.02 39.37 -12.87
C ARG A 434 9.24 39.18 -12.00
N MET A 435 9.96 38.10 -12.21
CA MET A 435 11.19 37.77 -11.50
C MET A 435 12.39 37.79 -12.45
N VAL A 436 13.53 38.18 -11.92
CA VAL A 436 14.82 38.09 -12.63
C VAL A 436 15.72 37.18 -11.80
N ILE A 437 16.42 36.30 -12.47
CA ILE A 437 17.45 35.45 -11.85
C ILE A 437 18.81 35.69 -12.55
N ASP A 438 19.81 35.91 -11.70
CA ASP A 438 21.22 35.84 -12.08
C ASP A 438 21.85 34.59 -11.46
N ALA A 439 22.53 33.85 -12.27
CA ALA A 439 23.19 32.60 -11.88
C ALA A 439 24.53 32.40 -12.58
N ASN A 440 25.36 31.56 -11.98
CA ASN A 440 26.32 30.78 -12.77
C ASN A 440 25.81 29.33 -12.75
N ASP A 441 25.68 28.72 -13.94
CA ASP A 441 25.35 27.30 -13.98
C ASP A 441 26.50 26.44 -13.41
N TYR A 442 26.30 25.12 -13.31
CA TYR A 442 27.33 24.23 -12.79
C TYR A 442 28.58 24.14 -13.70
N ALA A 443 28.48 24.55 -14.99
CA ALA A 443 29.58 24.66 -15.92
C ALA A 443 30.30 26.02 -15.84
N GLY A 444 29.78 26.96 -15.03
CA GLY A 444 30.34 28.28 -14.79
C GLY A 444 29.87 29.38 -15.75
N HIS A 445 28.90 29.10 -16.65
CA HIS A 445 28.36 30.12 -17.53
C HIS A 445 27.48 31.10 -16.76
N ARG A 446 27.64 32.39 -17.04
CA ARG A 446 26.77 33.43 -16.52
C ARG A 446 25.39 33.38 -17.17
N ILE A 447 24.34 33.24 -16.39
CA ILE A 447 22.96 33.23 -16.86
C ILE A 447 22.26 34.45 -16.26
N HIS A 448 21.52 35.17 -17.13
CA HIS A 448 20.62 36.26 -16.74
C HIS A 448 19.26 36.02 -17.41
N THR A 449 18.20 35.87 -16.60
CA THR A 449 16.93 35.38 -17.09
C THR A 449 15.79 36.18 -16.52
N PHE A 450 14.83 36.55 -17.37
CA PHE A 450 13.57 37.22 -17.02
C PHE A 450 12.43 36.21 -17.03
N PHE A 451 11.61 36.29 -15.99
CA PHE A 451 10.47 35.38 -15.82
C PHE A 451 9.16 36.12 -15.61
N THR A 452 8.08 35.55 -16.13
CA THR A 452 6.71 35.86 -15.74
C THR A 452 6.13 34.68 -15.00
N GLU A 453 5.55 34.95 -13.82
CA GLU A 453 4.81 33.97 -13.03
C GLU A 453 3.57 33.49 -13.79
N VAL A 454 3.30 32.20 -13.78
CA VAL A 454 2.14 31.56 -14.42
C VAL A 454 1.23 31.03 -13.34
N ASP A 455 -0.03 31.46 -13.31
CA ASP A 455 -1.03 30.92 -12.39
C ASP A 455 -1.29 29.44 -12.72
N PRO A 456 -1.02 28.50 -11.79
CA PRO A 456 -1.33 27.08 -11.99
C PRO A 456 -2.80 26.81 -12.32
N LYS A 457 -3.73 27.67 -11.86
CA LYS A 457 -5.16 27.55 -12.17
C LYS A 457 -5.52 27.93 -13.61
N SER A 458 -4.61 28.53 -14.36
CA SER A 458 -4.80 28.80 -15.80
C SER A 458 -4.68 27.54 -16.68
N PHE A 459 -4.18 26.44 -16.14
CA PHE A 459 -4.11 25.17 -16.86
C PHE A 459 -5.48 24.48 -16.88
N PRO A 460 -5.94 23.95 -18.03
CA PRO A 460 -7.23 23.27 -18.16
C PRO A 460 -7.48 22.15 -17.13
N LEU A 461 -6.42 21.50 -16.67
CA LEU A 461 -6.49 20.45 -15.65
C LEU A 461 -7.00 20.96 -14.30
N LEU A 462 -6.71 22.21 -13.95
CA LEU A 462 -7.06 22.83 -12.66
C LEU A 462 -8.09 23.97 -12.80
N GLU A 463 -8.35 24.44 -14.01
CA GLU A 463 -9.23 25.59 -14.32
C GLU A 463 -10.67 25.31 -13.86
N ARG A 464 -11.17 24.10 -14.14
CA ARG A 464 -12.54 23.72 -13.88
C ARG A 464 -12.67 22.89 -12.61
N GLY A 465 -13.46 23.38 -11.65
CA GLY A 465 -13.86 22.60 -10.49
C GLY A 465 -14.93 21.55 -10.80
N PHE A 466 -15.40 20.86 -9.75
CA PHE A 466 -16.46 19.86 -9.83
C PHE A 466 -17.82 20.52 -10.22
N SER A 467 -18.54 19.89 -11.15
CA SER A 467 -19.88 20.29 -11.55
C SER A 467 -20.83 19.09 -11.62
N TRP A 468 -21.97 19.18 -10.92
CA TRP A 468 -23.02 18.15 -10.98
C TRP A 468 -23.74 18.12 -12.33
N VAL A 469 -23.94 19.28 -12.94
CA VAL A 469 -24.63 19.40 -14.22
C VAL A 469 -23.59 19.75 -15.28
N GLN A 470 -23.52 18.95 -16.31
CA GLN A 470 -22.61 19.15 -17.44
C GLN A 470 -23.43 19.05 -18.74
N GLU A 471 -23.79 20.19 -19.29
CA GLU A 471 -24.54 20.27 -20.55
C GLU A 471 -23.72 19.71 -21.73
N GLN A 472 -22.41 19.82 -21.66
CA GLN A 472 -21.50 19.31 -22.67
C GLN A 472 -20.28 18.65 -22.00
N PRO A 473 -19.72 17.59 -22.61
CA PRO A 473 -18.48 16.99 -22.13
C PRO A 473 -17.34 18.02 -22.10
N TYR A 474 -16.62 18.08 -21.01
CA TYR A 474 -15.39 18.85 -20.90
C TYR A 474 -14.19 17.94 -21.17
N ASN A 475 -13.96 17.67 -22.46
CA ASN A 475 -12.83 16.87 -22.92
C ASN A 475 -12.13 17.64 -24.03
N ARG A 476 -10.87 18.02 -23.79
CA ARG A 476 -10.02 18.76 -24.73
C ARG A 476 -8.79 17.96 -25.11
#